data_15f7122b537478afa850d39cc6e9d704
#
_entry.id   15f7122b537478afa850d39cc6e9d704
#
_cell.length_a   1.000
_cell.length_b   1.000
_cell.length_c   1.000
_cell.angle_alpha   90.00
_cell.angle_beta   90.00
_cell.angle_gamma   90.00
#
_symmetry.space_group_name_H-M   'P 1'
#
loop_
_entity.id
_entity.type
_entity.pdbx_description
1 polymer ?
#
loop_
_entity_poly.entity_id
_entity_poly.type
_entity_poly.pdbx_seq_one_letter_code
_entity_poly.pdbx_strand_id
1 'polypeptide(L)'
;MPDVLVKEERLWTYRDYREWDLKEGERYELIYGVAYAMSAPNAVHQSIVAALTAKFYTFLEGKPCKIYPAPYDVRLFYEEDENDDTVVQPDLTVVCDEKKRGPEGCRGAPDLVVEILSPSNTVIEMERKFDL
;
A
#
# COMPACT_ATOMS: atom_id res chain seq x y z
N MET A 1 -18.89 -4.81 -5.32
CA MET A 1 -17.80 -3.89 -5.61
C MET A 1 -16.54 -4.59 -6.14
N PRO A 2 -15.89 -5.47 -5.37
CA PRO A 2 -14.61 -6.05 -5.80
C PRO A 2 -14.63 -6.66 -7.19
N ASP A 3 -15.58 -7.53 -7.46
CA ASP A 3 -15.69 -8.20 -8.76
C ASP A 3 -15.96 -7.23 -9.90
N VAL A 4 -16.72 -6.18 -9.63
CA VAL A 4 -17.04 -5.15 -10.60
C VAL A 4 -15.79 -4.36 -10.95
N LEU A 5 -14.98 -4.01 -9.95
CA LEU A 5 -13.74 -3.26 -10.16
C LEU A 5 -12.75 -4.03 -11.04
N VAL A 6 -12.65 -5.33 -10.85
CA VAL A 6 -11.72 -6.18 -11.60
C VAL A 6 -12.24 -6.50 -12.99
N LYS A 7 -13.54 -6.64 -13.15
CA LYS A 7 -14.17 -7.03 -14.41
C LYS A 7 -14.31 -5.90 -15.42
N GLU A 8 -14.39 -4.67 -14.96
CA GLU A 8 -14.52 -3.55 -15.85
C GLU A 8 -13.18 -3.20 -16.47
N GLU A 9 -13.16 -3.09 -17.77
CA GLU A 9 -11.99 -2.60 -18.52
C GLU A 9 -11.90 -1.08 -18.40
N ARG A 10 -11.90 -0.60 -17.17
CA ARG A 10 -11.86 0.80 -16.85
C ARG A 10 -10.58 1.08 -16.07
N LEU A 11 -9.98 2.21 -16.35
CA LEU A 11 -8.86 2.70 -15.54
C LEU A 11 -9.40 3.60 -14.42
N TRP A 12 -8.92 3.35 -13.23
CA TRP A 12 -9.34 4.07 -12.04
C TRP A 12 -8.26 5.05 -11.60
N THR A 13 -8.68 6.09 -10.90
CA THR A 13 -7.79 7.08 -10.29
C THR A 13 -7.87 7.00 -8.78
N TYR A 14 -6.97 7.71 -8.09
CA TYR A 14 -7.05 7.81 -6.63
C TYR A 14 -8.39 8.39 -6.17
N ARG A 15 -8.93 9.36 -6.92
CA ARG A 15 -10.25 9.93 -6.61
C ARG A 15 -11.32 8.86 -6.55
N ASP A 16 -11.33 7.94 -7.50
CA ASP A 16 -12.25 6.80 -7.49
C ASP A 16 -11.96 5.89 -6.30
N TYR A 17 -10.70 5.55 -6.11
CA TYR A 17 -10.22 4.64 -5.06
C TYR A 17 -10.68 5.09 -3.67
N ARG A 18 -10.51 6.34 -3.32
CA ARG A 18 -10.87 6.84 -2.00
C ARG A 18 -12.37 6.92 -1.75
N GLU A 19 -13.17 6.86 -2.80
CA GLU A 19 -14.63 6.91 -2.72
C GLU A 19 -15.29 5.52 -2.77
N TRP A 20 -14.52 4.47 -2.96
CA TRP A 20 -15.07 3.13 -2.98
C TRP A 20 -15.68 2.75 -1.64
N ASP A 21 -16.90 2.19 -1.69
CA ASP A 21 -17.60 1.66 -0.52
C ASP A 21 -17.19 0.20 -0.35
N LEU A 22 -16.13 -0.02 0.41
CA LEU A 22 -15.59 -1.36 0.64
C LEU A 22 -16.21 -1.98 1.89
N LYS A 23 -16.45 -3.29 1.83
CA LYS A 23 -16.86 -4.05 3.00
C LYS A 23 -15.69 -4.20 3.96
N GLU A 24 -16.01 -4.47 5.22
CA GLU A 24 -15.00 -4.71 6.24
C GLU A 24 -14.02 -5.81 5.79
N GLY A 25 -12.74 -5.53 5.90
CA GLY A 25 -11.68 -6.45 5.53
C GLY A 25 -11.30 -6.45 4.06
N GLU A 26 -12.07 -5.78 3.20
CA GLU A 26 -11.71 -5.67 1.79
C GLU A 26 -10.66 -4.58 1.60
N ARG A 27 -9.61 -4.93 0.87
CA ARG A 27 -8.55 -3.98 0.50
C ARG A 27 -8.16 -4.19 -0.95
N TYR A 28 -7.83 -3.09 -1.61
CA TYR A 28 -7.39 -3.07 -3.00
C TYR A 28 -6.13 -2.26 -3.15
N GLU A 29 -5.33 -2.63 -4.12
CA GLU A 29 -4.26 -1.79 -4.63
C GLU A 29 -4.61 -1.34 -6.03
N LEU A 30 -4.14 -0.16 -6.41
CA LEU A 30 -4.35 0.41 -7.73
C LEU A 30 -2.98 0.53 -8.40
N ILE A 31 -2.80 -0.13 -9.54
CA ILE A 31 -1.53 -0.11 -10.26
C ILE A 31 -1.81 0.25 -11.71
N TYR A 32 -1.31 1.41 -12.12
CA TYR A 32 -1.58 1.97 -13.43
C TYR A 32 -3.06 1.93 -13.80
N GLY A 33 -3.90 2.28 -12.84
CA GLY A 33 -5.35 2.35 -13.02
C GLY A 33 -6.10 1.04 -12.90
N VAL A 34 -5.42 -0.07 -12.73
CA VAL A 34 -6.05 -1.40 -12.57
C VAL A 34 -6.17 -1.75 -11.10
N ALA A 35 -7.37 -2.13 -10.68
CA ALA A 35 -7.65 -2.48 -9.28
C ALA A 35 -7.38 -3.96 -9.03
N TYR A 36 -6.60 -4.24 -8.00
CA TYR A 36 -6.26 -5.60 -7.59
C TYR A 36 -6.70 -5.84 -6.15
N ALA A 37 -7.49 -6.87 -5.93
CA ALA A 37 -7.90 -7.27 -4.59
C ALA A 37 -6.71 -7.82 -3.82
N MET A 38 -6.58 -7.43 -2.56
CA MET A 38 -5.53 -7.94 -1.67
C MET A 38 -6.05 -9.11 -0.86
N SER A 39 -5.21 -10.12 -0.66
CA SER A 39 -5.51 -11.25 0.20
C SER A 39 -5.47 -10.83 1.67
N ALA A 40 -6.28 -11.50 2.50
CA ALA A 40 -6.18 -11.33 3.94
C ALA A 40 -4.87 -11.95 4.44
N PRO A 41 -4.15 -11.27 5.35
CA PRO A 41 -2.91 -11.80 5.90
C PRO A 41 -3.19 -12.97 6.86
N ASN A 42 -2.28 -13.94 6.92
CA ASN A 42 -2.36 -15.03 7.89
C ASN A 42 -1.60 -14.68 9.17
N ALA A 43 -1.68 -15.56 10.17
CA ALA A 43 -1.06 -15.31 11.48
C ALA A 43 0.48 -15.22 11.40
N VAL A 44 1.11 -16.04 10.56
CA VAL A 44 2.56 -16.02 10.39
C VAL A 44 3.01 -14.69 9.79
N HIS A 45 2.33 -14.25 8.74
CA HIS A 45 2.57 -12.97 8.09
C HIS A 45 2.47 -11.82 9.13
N GLN A 46 1.39 -11.79 9.90
CA GLN A 46 1.17 -10.74 10.90
C GLN A 46 2.17 -10.77 12.03
N SER A 47 2.63 -11.95 12.43
CA SER A 47 3.69 -12.11 13.43
C SER A 47 5.00 -11.44 12.97
N ILE A 48 5.34 -11.63 11.71
CA ILE A 48 6.53 -11.01 11.11
C ILE A 48 6.35 -9.49 11.00
N VAL A 49 5.18 -9.04 10.59
CA VAL A 49 4.86 -7.60 10.53
C VAL A 49 5.05 -6.96 11.91
N ALA A 50 4.51 -7.58 12.96
CA ALA A 50 4.63 -7.06 14.33
C ALA A 50 6.08 -6.98 14.79
N ALA A 51 6.85 -8.03 14.56
CA ALA A 51 8.25 -8.09 14.97
C ALA A 51 9.11 -7.05 14.25
N LEU A 52 8.93 -6.93 12.94
CA LEU A 52 9.67 -5.94 12.14
C LEU A 52 9.25 -4.52 12.48
N THR A 53 7.97 -4.28 12.68
CA THR A 53 7.47 -2.95 13.07
C THR A 53 8.13 -2.50 14.36
N ALA A 54 8.20 -3.38 15.36
CA ALA A 54 8.83 -3.08 16.64
C ALA A 54 10.32 -2.72 16.47
N LYS A 55 11.04 -3.49 15.67
CA LYS A 55 12.47 -3.25 15.41
C LYS A 55 12.70 -1.94 14.66
N PHE A 56 11.93 -1.68 13.63
CA PHE A 56 12.03 -0.41 12.90
C PHE A 56 11.67 0.77 13.78
N TYR A 57 10.60 0.66 14.53
CA TYR A 57 10.16 1.73 15.42
C TYR A 57 11.27 2.08 16.43
N THR A 58 11.85 1.09 17.07
CA THR A 58 12.92 1.29 18.05
C THR A 58 14.15 1.91 17.41
N PHE A 59 14.55 1.42 16.23
CA PHE A 59 15.69 1.96 15.49
C PHE A 59 15.48 3.42 15.08
N LEU A 60 14.25 3.76 14.69
CA LEU A 60 13.94 5.09 14.15
C LEU A 60 13.63 6.13 15.23
N GLU A 61 13.57 5.74 16.50
CA GLU A 61 13.34 6.69 17.59
C GLU A 61 14.38 7.80 17.56
N GLY A 62 13.93 9.05 17.68
CA GLY A 62 14.79 10.22 17.63
C GLY A 62 15.30 10.59 16.23
N LYS A 63 14.90 9.85 15.20
CA LYS A 63 15.26 10.11 13.81
C LYS A 63 14.06 10.70 13.06
N PRO A 64 14.29 11.38 11.92
CA PRO A 64 13.19 12.02 11.18
C PRO A 64 12.28 11.03 10.46
N CYS A 65 12.69 9.79 10.27
CA CYS A 65 11.91 8.79 9.53
C CYS A 65 10.85 8.13 10.41
N LYS A 66 9.71 7.80 9.81
CA LYS A 66 8.59 7.14 10.49
C LYS A 66 8.26 5.82 9.80
N ILE A 67 7.86 4.83 10.60
CA ILE A 67 7.41 3.52 10.10
C ILE A 67 5.88 3.45 10.13
N TYR A 68 5.30 2.94 9.05
CA TYR A 68 3.86 2.77 8.93
C TYR A 68 3.56 1.34 8.47
N PRO A 69 2.96 0.50 9.32
CA PRO A 69 2.47 -0.81 8.88
C PRO A 69 1.18 -0.68 8.08
N ALA A 70 0.88 -1.64 7.23
CA ALA A 70 -0.37 -1.68 6.48
C ALA A 70 -1.58 -1.78 7.43
N PRO A 71 -2.75 -1.25 7.06
CA PRO A 71 -3.01 -0.55 5.81
C PRO A 71 -2.50 0.89 5.84
N TYR A 72 -1.70 1.25 4.87
CA TYR A 72 -1.18 2.60 4.73
C TYR A 72 -0.98 2.85 3.24
N ASP A 73 -1.72 3.80 2.68
CA ASP A 73 -1.70 4.08 1.26
C ASP A 73 -0.42 4.79 0.85
N VAL A 74 0.22 4.30 -0.21
CA VAL A 74 1.34 4.96 -0.86
C VAL A 74 0.90 5.36 -2.25
N ARG A 75 0.71 6.65 -2.48
CA ARG A 75 0.35 7.22 -3.77
C ARG A 75 1.64 7.50 -4.53
N LEU A 76 2.14 6.47 -5.19
CA LEU A 76 3.50 6.44 -5.71
C LEU A 76 3.80 7.56 -6.71
N PHE A 77 2.86 7.83 -7.62
CA PHE A 77 2.97 8.91 -8.62
C PHE A 77 2.00 10.05 -8.28
N TYR A 78 2.10 10.53 -7.06
CA TYR A 78 1.17 11.48 -6.47
C TYR A 78 0.88 12.68 -7.37
N GLU A 79 -0.41 12.97 -7.53
CA GLU A 79 -0.90 14.18 -8.18
C GLU A 79 -1.90 14.88 -7.25
N GLU A 80 -1.75 16.19 -7.10
CA GLU A 80 -2.58 16.98 -6.20
C GLU A 80 -4.05 16.95 -6.58
N ASP A 81 -4.35 16.83 -7.88
CA ASP A 81 -5.71 16.77 -8.40
C ASP A 81 -6.36 15.39 -8.27
N GLU A 82 -5.67 14.43 -7.65
CA GLU A 82 -6.16 13.07 -7.43
C GLU A 82 -6.37 12.26 -8.72
N ASN A 83 -5.70 12.62 -9.78
CA ASN A 83 -5.72 11.86 -11.03
C ASN A 83 -4.62 10.80 -11.11
N ASP A 84 -3.79 10.68 -10.08
CA ASP A 84 -2.81 9.61 -9.98
C ASP A 84 -3.51 8.26 -9.95
N ASP A 85 -2.87 7.27 -10.54
CA ASP A 85 -3.47 5.97 -10.84
C ASP A 85 -2.78 4.79 -10.17
N THR A 86 -1.90 5.07 -9.20
CA THR A 86 -1.15 4.01 -8.52
C THR A 86 -1.12 4.25 -7.03
N VAL A 87 -1.79 3.36 -6.30
CA VAL A 87 -1.88 3.38 -4.84
C VAL A 87 -1.61 1.97 -4.34
N VAL A 88 -0.52 1.79 -3.61
CA VAL A 88 -0.15 0.49 -3.05
C VAL A 88 -0.14 0.53 -1.53
N GLN A 89 -0.29 -0.63 -0.90
CA GLN A 89 -0.27 -0.76 0.55
C GLN A 89 0.80 -1.78 0.95
N PRO A 90 2.07 -1.38 0.95
CA PRO A 90 3.14 -2.28 1.40
C PRO A 90 2.93 -2.73 2.84
N ASP A 91 3.45 -3.88 3.19
CA ASP A 91 3.32 -4.38 4.56
C ASP A 91 3.95 -3.42 5.57
N LEU A 92 5.10 -2.86 5.24
CA LEU A 92 5.75 -1.80 6.02
C LEU A 92 6.25 -0.72 5.07
N THR A 93 6.11 0.53 5.51
CA THR A 93 6.57 1.69 4.75
C THR A 93 7.34 2.63 5.67
N VAL A 94 8.51 3.08 5.24
CA VAL A 94 9.30 4.08 5.95
C VAL A 94 9.32 5.37 5.14
N VAL A 95 8.92 6.47 5.77
CA VAL A 95 8.88 7.78 5.14
C VAL A 95 9.69 8.77 5.96
N CYS A 96 10.71 9.35 5.35
CA CYS A 96 11.61 10.30 6.01
C CYS A 96 11.26 11.76 5.71
N ASP A 97 10.65 12.02 4.57
CA ASP A 97 10.24 13.38 4.19
C ASP A 97 8.86 13.70 4.80
N GLU A 98 8.86 14.63 5.74
CA GLU A 98 7.65 15.07 6.41
C GLU A 98 6.59 15.58 5.42
N LYS A 99 7.00 16.18 4.31
CA LYS A 99 6.09 16.71 3.30
C LYS A 99 5.30 15.61 2.59
N LYS A 100 5.83 14.39 2.58
CA LYS A 100 5.15 13.25 1.97
C LYS A 100 4.15 12.58 2.91
N ARG A 101 4.19 12.89 4.21
CA ARG A 101 3.30 12.29 5.20
C ARG A 101 1.99 13.06 5.27
N GLY A 102 1.07 12.75 4.37
CA GLY A 102 -0.28 13.31 4.38
C GLY A 102 -1.20 12.55 5.33
N PRO A 103 -2.38 13.09 5.64
CA PRO A 103 -3.33 12.42 6.52
C PRO A 103 -3.89 11.12 5.94
N GLU A 104 -3.89 10.99 4.61
CA GLU A 104 -4.40 9.80 3.91
C GLU A 104 -3.33 8.73 3.70
N GLY A 105 -2.04 9.10 3.75
CA GLY A 105 -0.94 8.21 3.46
C GLY A 105 0.28 8.93 2.90
N CYS A 106 1.13 8.20 2.19
CA CYS A 106 2.34 8.76 1.62
C CYS A 106 2.07 9.39 0.25
N ARG A 107 2.47 10.63 0.10
CA ARG A 107 2.34 11.39 -1.16
C ARG A 107 3.64 11.32 -1.93
N GLY A 108 3.75 10.30 -2.78
CA GLY A 108 4.94 10.04 -3.58
C GLY A 108 5.69 8.80 -3.10
N ALA A 109 6.89 8.61 -3.64
CA ALA A 109 7.70 7.45 -3.32
C ALA A 109 8.24 7.52 -1.89
N PRO A 110 8.06 6.47 -1.09
CA PRO A 110 8.65 6.39 0.24
C PRO A 110 10.15 6.07 0.17
N ASP A 111 10.80 6.09 1.33
CA ASP A 111 12.24 5.81 1.40
C ASP A 111 12.53 4.30 1.41
N LEU A 112 11.64 3.51 1.99
CA LEU A 112 11.78 2.06 2.07
C LEU A 112 10.41 1.41 2.18
N VAL A 113 10.24 0.29 1.51
CA VAL A 113 9.08 -0.58 1.70
C VAL A 113 9.55 -1.99 1.99
N VAL A 114 8.75 -2.72 2.77
CA VAL A 114 8.97 -4.14 3.04
C VAL A 114 7.70 -4.88 2.67
N GLU A 115 7.85 -5.89 1.84
CA GLU A 115 6.78 -6.82 1.49
C GLU A 115 7.12 -8.18 2.07
N ILE A 116 6.21 -8.72 2.87
CA ILE A 116 6.38 -10.03 3.49
C ILE A 116 5.64 -11.04 2.63
N LEU A 117 6.38 -11.96 2.05
CA LEU A 117 5.81 -12.96 1.16
C LEU A 117 5.02 -13.99 1.94
N SER A 118 3.94 -14.46 1.37
CA SER A 118 3.12 -15.53 1.93
C SER A 118 2.85 -16.56 0.83
N PRO A 119 2.44 -17.81 1.20
CA PRO A 119 2.13 -18.82 0.20
C PRO A 119 1.04 -18.43 -0.79
N SER A 120 0.20 -17.47 -0.44
CA SER A 120 -0.87 -16.99 -1.33
C SER A 120 -0.38 -16.01 -2.39
N ASN A 121 0.84 -15.49 -2.28
CA ASN A 121 1.38 -14.58 -3.28
C ASN A 121 1.82 -15.35 -4.52
N THR A 122 1.46 -14.83 -5.69
CA THR A 122 1.94 -15.37 -6.95
C THR A 122 3.18 -14.62 -7.42
N VAL A 123 3.95 -15.25 -8.31
CA VAL A 123 5.12 -14.61 -8.92
C VAL A 123 4.71 -13.35 -9.68
N ILE A 124 3.57 -13.41 -10.37
CA ILE A 124 3.05 -12.27 -11.15
C ILE A 124 2.73 -11.08 -10.24
N GLU A 125 2.10 -11.34 -9.09
CA GLU A 125 1.78 -10.28 -8.11
C GLU A 125 3.06 -9.63 -7.59
N MET A 126 4.06 -10.43 -7.25
CA MET A 126 5.33 -9.92 -6.74
C MET A 126 6.07 -9.09 -7.79
N GLU A 127 6.12 -9.56 -9.03
CA GLU A 127 6.78 -8.83 -10.11
C GLU A 127 6.08 -7.51 -10.40
N ARG A 128 4.75 -7.50 -10.38
CA ARG A 128 3.96 -6.30 -10.63
C ARG A 128 4.32 -5.17 -9.66
N LYS A 129 4.45 -5.49 -8.39
CA LYS A 129 4.79 -4.49 -7.37
C LYS A 129 6.28 -4.16 -7.37
N PHE A 130 7.11 -5.13 -7.62
CA PHE A 130 8.56 -4.94 -7.64
C PHE A 130 8.99 -3.99 -8.75
N ASP A 131 8.28 -3.99 -9.87
CA ASP A 131 8.61 -3.15 -11.03
C ASP A 131 8.14 -1.69 -10.89
N LEU A 132 7.44 -1.35 -9.81
CA LEU A 132 7.04 0.03 -9.55
C LEU A 132 8.21 0.88 -9.05
#